data_23f1d6dbac50854acfca62f45d02cfc3
#
_entry.id   23f1d6dbac50854acfca62f45d02cfc3
#
_cell.length_a   1.000
_cell.length_b   1.000
_cell.length_c   1.000
_cell.angle_alpha   90.00
_cell.angle_beta   90.00
_cell.angle_gamma   90.00
#
_symmetry.space_group_name_H-M   'P 1'
#
loop_
_entity.id
_entity.type
_entity.pdbx_description
1 polymer ?
#
loop_
_entity_poly.entity_id
_entity_poly.type
_entity_poly.pdbx_seq_one_letter_code
_entity_poly.pdbx_strand_id
1 'polypeptide(L)'
;MNGFRKLQKRLREEGWYVGWNLPCCQSCAWADLPYEFEDGTEIDLSKVLFNHSQDCEVYMEGEECKYCDGEGEVDEDGVWEDCPECKGRGEIYDMDDNEYHTSVGGFICNSPEQQNESTFCFDGSKQGVKNLKAILPIIEECGCSIYWNGKGNTRPEISWELV
;
A
#
# COMPACT_ATOMS: atom_id res chain seq x y z
N MET A 1 2.92 -6.53 17.46
CA MET A 1 2.72 -6.83 16.01
C MET A 1 1.24 -7.07 15.78
N ASN A 2 0.61 -6.29 14.90
CA ASN A 2 -0.80 -6.44 14.58
C ASN A 2 -1.07 -7.69 13.72
N GLY A 3 -2.34 -8.02 13.53
CA GLY A 3 -2.75 -9.21 12.77
C GLY A 3 -2.24 -9.23 11.33
N PHE A 4 -2.24 -8.07 10.65
CA PHE A 4 -1.73 -7.99 9.28
C PHE A 4 -0.24 -8.33 9.19
N ARG A 5 0.58 -7.82 10.10
CA ARG A 5 2.01 -8.12 10.11
C ARG A 5 2.29 -9.59 10.42
N LYS A 6 1.49 -10.18 11.32
CA LYS A 6 1.55 -11.63 11.58
C LYS A 6 1.17 -12.42 10.33
N LEU A 7 0.11 -12.00 9.64
CA LEU A 7 -0.33 -12.61 8.39
C LEU A 7 0.75 -12.52 7.30
N GLN A 8 1.35 -11.35 7.12
CA GLN A 8 2.42 -11.11 6.16
C GLN A 8 3.59 -12.07 6.39
N LYS A 9 4.03 -12.21 7.64
CA LYS A 9 5.10 -13.12 8.02
C LYS A 9 4.71 -14.58 7.82
N ARG A 10 3.53 -14.97 8.26
CA ARG A 10 3.05 -16.34 8.16
C ARG A 10 2.85 -16.79 6.72
N LEU A 11 2.28 -15.93 5.88
CA LEU A 11 2.08 -16.22 4.47
C LEU A 11 3.39 -16.29 3.69
N ARG A 12 4.40 -15.52 4.09
CA ARG A 12 5.74 -15.65 3.50
C ARG A 12 6.29 -17.07 3.67
N GLU A 13 6.07 -17.70 4.80
CA GLU A 13 6.47 -19.09 5.07
C GLU A 13 5.74 -20.08 4.15
N GLU A 14 4.53 -19.74 3.71
CA GLU A 14 3.73 -20.53 2.77
C GLU A 14 4.02 -20.20 1.29
N GLY A 15 5.01 -19.37 1.03
CA GLY A 15 5.41 -18.98 -0.33
C GLY A 15 4.62 -17.82 -0.92
N TRP A 16 3.84 -17.09 -0.13
CA TRP A 16 3.08 -15.94 -0.57
C TRP A 16 3.89 -14.66 -0.51
N TYR A 17 3.70 -13.82 -1.52
CA TYR A 17 4.11 -12.42 -1.49
C TYR A 17 2.93 -11.58 -0.99
N VAL A 18 3.14 -10.84 0.09
CA VAL A 18 2.14 -9.92 0.66
C VAL A 18 2.71 -8.51 0.66
N GLY A 19 2.15 -7.66 -0.21
CA GLY A 19 2.62 -6.29 -0.42
C GLY A 19 1.67 -5.24 0.15
N TRP A 20 2.22 -4.09 0.49
CA TRP A 20 1.49 -2.93 0.97
C TRP A 20 1.91 -1.68 0.19
N ASN A 21 0.92 -0.89 -0.23
CA ASN A 21 1.14 0.38 -0.93
C ASN A 21 1.97 0.26 -2.21
N LEU A 22 1.64 -0.68 -3.08
CA LEU A 22 2.27 -0.75 -4.40
C LEU A 22 1.83 0.46 -5.26
N PRO A 23 2.67 0.88 -6.24
CA PRO A 23 2.40 2.12 -6.98
C PRO A 23 1.05 2.19 -7.66
N CYS A 24 0.43 3.26 -7.43
CA CYS A 24 -0.70 4.04 -7.82
C CYS A 24 -2.05 3.33 -7.97
N CYS A 25 -2.20 2.38 -8.86
CA CYS A 25 -3.47 1.70 -9.13
C CYS A 25 -3.25 0.22 -9.40
N GLN A 26 -4.32 -0.52 -9.56
CA GLN A 26 -4.25 -1.97 -9.75
C GLN A 26 -3.35 -2.39 -10.91
N SER A 27 -3.47 -1.74 -12.07
CA SER A 27 -2.67 -2.07 -13.26
C SER A 27 -1.18 -1.80 -13.05
N CYS A 28 -0.84 -0.65 -12.45
CA CYS A 28 0.55 -0.29 -12.15
C CYS A 28 1.13 -1.20 -11.07
N ALA A 29 0.34 -1.57 -10.07
CA ALA A 29 0.78 -2.46 -9.01
C ALA A 29 1.11 -3.87 -9.55
N TRP A 30 0.30 -4.42 -10.45
CA TRP A 30 0.60 -5.68 -11.11
C TRP A 30 1.88 -5.63 -11.93
N ALA A 31 2.11 -4.52 -12.63
CA ALA A 31 3.33 -4.34 -13.44
C ALA A 31 4.58 -4.18 -12.57
N ASP A 32 4.43 -3.71 -11.34
CA ASP A 32 5.52 -3.38 -10.42
C ASP A 32 5.82 -4.48 -9.39
N LEU A 33 5.11 -5.62 -9.47
CA LEU A 33 5.38 -6.75 -8.59
C LEU A 33 6.83 -7.24 -8.77
N PRO A 34 7.54 -7.53 -7.67
CA PRO A 34 8.86 -8.12 -7.77
C PRO A 34 8.78 -9.54 -8.33
N TYR A 35 9.85 -9.99 -8.97
CA TYR A 35 9.95 -11.34 -9.51
C TYR A 35 10.47 -12.35 -8.49
N GLU A 36 11.23 -11.87 -7.53
CA GLU A 36 11.91 -12.69 -6.54
C GLU A 36 11.73 -12.10 -5.14
N PHE A 37 11.73 -12.98 -4.14
CA PHE A 37 11.88 -12.59 -2.75
C PHE A 37 13.33 -12.15 -2.48
N GLU A 38 13.56 -11.54 -1.32
CA GLU A 38 14.89 -11.07 -0.91
C GLU A 38 15.95 -12.18 -0.90
N ASP A 39 15.55 -13.42 -0.67
CA ASP A 39 16.43 -14.60 -0.65
C ASP A 39 16.68 -15.20 -2.04
N GLY A 40 16.15 -14.59 -3.10
CA GLY A 40 16.28 -15.07 -4.47
C GLY A 40 15.26 -16.12 -4.90
N THR A 41 14.34 -16.52 -4.01
CA THR A 41 13.25 -17.43 -4.36
C THR A 41 12.28 -16.74 -5.31
N GLU A 42 11.91 -17.39 -6.40
CA GLU A 42 10.94 -16.86 -7.37
C GLU A 42 9.55 -16.71 -6.74
N ILE A 43 8.89 -15.58 -7.01
CA ILE A 43 7.52 -15.34 -6.55
C ILE A 43 6.54 -16.01 -7.50
N ASP A 44 5.64 -16.82 -6.92
CA ASP A 44 4.53 -17.43 -7.64
C ASP A 44 3.39 -16.42 -7.73
N LEU A 45 3.06 -15.96 -8.95
CA LEU A 45 2.01 -14.96 -9.16
C LEU A 45 0.60 -15.45 -8.79
N SER A 46 0.40 -16.74 -8.63
CA SER A 46 -0.86 -17.29 -8.10
C SER A 46 -0.95 -17.22 -6.56
N LYS A 47 0.12 -16.78 -5.90
CA LYS A 47 0.25 -16.63 -4.45
C LYS A 47 0.70 -15.22 -4.07
N VAL A 48 -0.01 -14.22 -4.58
CA VAL A 48 0.25 -12.82 -4.26
C VAL A 48 -1.00 -12.19 -3.65
N LEU A 49 -0.79 -11.34 -2.67
CA LEU A 49 -1.83 -10.56 -2.00
C LEU A 49 -1.25 -9.18 -1.71
N PHE A 50 -1.82 -8.16 -2.30
CA PHE A 50 -1.28 -6.81 -2.13
C PHE A 50 -2.36 -5.75 -2.28
N ASN A 51 -2.11 -4.58 -1.71
CA ASN A 51 -2.89 -3.40 -2.01
C ASN A 51 -2.04 -2.37 -2.76
N HIS A 52 -2.66 -1.32 -3.23
CA HIS A 52 -1.99 -0.22 -3.93
C HIS A 52 -2.32 1.11 -3.26
N SER A 53 -1.67 2.17 -3.74
CA SER A 53 -1.77 3.50 -3.11
C SER A 53 -3.21 3.97 -2.92
N GLN A 54 -4.09 3.71 -3.87
CA GLN A 54 -5.49 4.12 -3.78
C GLN A 54 -6.26 3.43 -2.65
N ASP A 55 -5.81 2.27 -2.18
CA ASP A 55 -6.44 1.52 -1.09
C ASP A 55 -6.08 2.06 0.30
N CYS A 56 -4.99 2.80 0.40
CA CYS A 56 -4.47 3.30 1.68
C CYS A 56 -4.28 4.82 1.70
N GLU A 57 -4.65 5.52 0.64
CA GLU A 57 -4.57 6.98 0.58
C GLU A 57 -5.54 7.64 1.54
N VAL A 58 -5.03 8.63 2.27
CA VAL A 58 -5.83 9.55 3.07
C VAL A 58 -5.45 10.98 2.70
N TYR A 59 -6.44 11.86 2.68
CA TYR A 59 -6.20 13.27 2.46
C TYR A 59 -5.74 13.93 3.75
N MET A 60 -4.65 14.69 3.67
CA MET A 60 -4.18 15.53 4.78
C MET A 60 -4.19 16.99 4.37
N GLU A 61 -4.78 17.85 5.20
CA GLU A 61 -4.60 19.28 5.06
C GLU A 61 -3.15 19.65 5.40
N GLY A 62 -2.48 20.28 4.45
CA GLY A 62 -1.16 20.84 4.66
C GLY A 62 -1.22 22.30 5.10
N GLU A 63 -0.15 22.79 5.69
CA GLU A 63 0.06 24.21 5.91
C GLU A 63 0.70 24.81 4.66
N GLU A 64 0.30 26.05 4.31
CA GLU A 64 0.93 26.80 3.23
C GLU A 64 2.44 26.88 3.44
N CYS A 65 3.22 26.54 2.43
CA CYS A 65 4.66 26.67 2.50
C CYS A 65 5.06 28.14 2.53
N LYS A 66 5.66 28.57 3.61
CA LYS A 66 6.07 29.98 3.80
C LYS A 66 7.30 30.35 2.99
N TYR A 67 8.10 29.38 2.57
CA TYR A 67 9.30 29.62 1.76
C TYR A 67 8.96 30.11 0.36
N CYS A 68 7.93 29.53 -0.26
CA CYS A 68 7.45 29.89 -1.61
C CYS A 68 6.07 30.57 -1.60
N ASP A 69 5.55 30.95 -0.42
CA ASP A 69 4.22 31.56 -0.25
C ASP A 69 3.08 30.73 -0.89
N GLY A 70 3.20 29.41 -0.83
CA GLY A 70 2.21 28.48 -1.35
C GLY A 70 2.28 28.26 -2.86
N GLU A 71 3.23 28.85 -3.57
CA GLU A 71 3.33 28.73 -5.03
C GLU A 71 3.95 27.43 -5.52
N GLY A 72 4.73 26.75 -4.68
CA GLY A 72 5.44 25.53 -5.03
C GLY A 72 6.71 25.74 -5.82
N GLU A 73 6.95 26.95 -6.31
CA GLU A 73 8.11 27.31 -7.12
C GLU A 73 8.79 28.57 -6.57
N VAL A 74 10.09 28.65 -6.77
CA VAL A 74 10.89 29.81 -6.41
C VAL A 74 11.70 30.28 -7.63
N ASP A 75 11.89 31.59 -7.73
CA ASP A 75 12.71 32.21 -8.78
C ASP A 75 14.10 32.46 -8.24
N GLU A 76 15.09 31.80 -8.83
CA GLU A 76 16.51 32.07 -8.61
C GLU A 76 17.15 32.50 -9.95
N ASP A 77 17.64 33.76 -9.99
CA ASP A 77 18.33 34.32 -11.15
C ASP A 77 17.52 34.26 -12.48
N GLY A 78 16.19 34.39 -12.40
CA GLY A 78 15.31 34.34 -13.55
C GLY A 78 14.90 32.94 -13.99
N VAL A 79 15.27 31.91 -13.21
CA VAL A 79 14.89 30.51 -13.44
C VAL A 79 13.95 30.05 -12.34
N TRP A 80 12.79 29.53 -12.74
CA TRP A 80 11.83 28.95 -11.81
C TRP A 80 12.18 27.50 -11.53
N GLU A 81 12.32 27.19 -10.26
CA GLU A 81 12.61 25.84 -9.78
C GLU A 81 11.61 25.43 -8.71
N ASP A 82 11.42 24.13 -8.53
CA ASP A 82 10.60 23.62 -7.44
C ASP A 82 11.11 24.10 -6.10
N CYS A 83 10.20 24.55 -5.23
CA CYS A 83 10.55 24.96 -3.89
C CYS A 83 11.24 23.82 -3.13
N PRO A 84 12.43 24.01 -2.58
CA PRO A 84 13.16 22.94 -1.88
C PRO A 84 12.51 22.52 -0.56
N GLU A 85 11.75 23.41 0.08
CA GLU A 85 11.08 23.11 1.36
C GLU A 85 9.84 22.23 1.17
N CYS A 86 8.96 22.57 0.21
CA CYS A 86 7.74 21.82 -0.06
C CYS A 86 7.86 20.88 -1.26
N LYS A 87 9.02 20.85 -1.92
CA LYS A 87 9.30 19.99 -3.09
C LYS A 87 8.30 20.19 -4.23
N GLY A 88 7.94 21.44 -4.48
CA GLY A 88 7.02 21.81 -5.56
C GLY A 88 5.52 21.71 -5.21
N ARG A 89 5.18 21.37 -3.98
CA ARG A 89 3.76 21.14 -3.57
C ARG A 89 3.00 22.41 -3.19
N GLY A 90 3.69 23.45 -2.74
CA GLY A 90 3.08 24.66 -2.17
C GLY A 90 2.59 24.49 -0.74
N GLU A 91 2.56 23.28 -0.22
CA GLU A 91 2.08 22.94 1.12
C GLU A 91 3.06 22.01 1.82
N ILE A 92 3.11 22.12 3.14
CA ILE A 92 3.90 21.24 4.00
C ILE A 92 2.97 20.39 4.85
N TYR A 93 3.22 19.10 4.88
CA TYR A 93 2.44 18.11 5.62
C TYR A 93 3.26 17.53 6.76
N ASP A 94 2.61 17.31 7.90
CA ASP A 94 3.20 16.56 8.99
C ASP A 94 3.13 15.07 8.64
N MET A 95 4.29 14.48 8.34
CA MET A 95 4.42 13.09 7.90
C MET A 95 5.15 12.21 8.91
N ASP A 96 5.40 12.73 10.12
CA ASP A 96 6.20 12.03 11.13
C ASP A 96 5.59 10.68 11.52
N ASP A 97 4.26 10.56 11.50
CA ASP A 97 3.54 9.34 11.89
C ASP A 97 3.19 8.44 10.70
N ASN A 98 3.62 8.78 9.48
CA ASN A 98 3.26 8.03 8.29
C ASN A 98 4.47 7.74 7.39
N GLU A 99 4.85 6.46 7.30
CA GLU A 99 5.96 5.98 6.47
C GLU A 99 5.63 5.91 4.98
N TYR A 100 4.33 5.88 4.64
CA TYR A 100 3.86 5.69 3.27
C TYR A 100 3.23 6.97 2.74
N HIS A 101 3.71 7.44 1.60
CA HIS A 101 3.17 8.63 0.95
C HIS A 101 3.13 8.47 -0.56
N THR A 102 2.23 9.18 -1.21
CA THR A 102 2.16 9.25 -2.67
C THR A 102 2.95 10.46 -3.17
N SER A 103 3.22 10.48 -4.48
CA SER A 103 3.77 11.65 -5.16
C SER A 103 2.73 12.76 -5.39
N VAL A 104 1.47 12.47 -5.12
CA VAL A 104 0.38 13.44 -5.28
C VAL A 104 0.25 14.25 -3.99
N GLY A 105 0.41 15.56 -4.09
CA GLY A 105 0.32 16.46 -2.94
C GLY A 105 -1.05 16.37 -2.26
N GLY A 106 -1.06 16.41 -0.93
CA GLY A 106 -2.26 16.31 -0.11
C GLY A 106 -2.72 14.90 0.22
N PHE A 107 -2.16 13.88 -0.45
CA PHE A 107 -2.46 12.49 -0.17
C PHE A 107 -1.25 11.79 0.41
N ILE A 108 -1.47 11.05 1.49
CA ILE A 108 -0.49 10.15 2.09
C ILE A 108 -1.12 8.77 2.22
N CYS A 109 -0.28 7.75 2.31
CA CYS A 109 -0.76 6.39 2.51
C CYS A 109 -0.52 5.96 3.95
N ASN A 110 -1.57 5.42 4.58
CA ASN A 110 -1.46 4.82 5.89
C ASN A 110 -0.66 3.52 5.84
N SER A 111 0.07 3.25 6.91
CA SER A 111 0.65 1.93 7.15
C SER A 111 -0.39 0.96 7.73
N PRO A 112 -0.10 -0.34 7.76
CA PRO A 112 -0.96 -1.30 8.45
C PRO A 112 -1.12 -1.05 9.95
N GLU A 113 -0.26 -0.24 10.55
CA GLU A 113 -0.33 0.18 11.95
C GLU A 113 -1.28 1.36 12.16
N GLN A 114 -1.64 2.05 11.10
CA GLN A 114 -2.52 3.24 11.10
C GLN A 114 -3.92 2.94 10.55
N GLN A 115 -4.03 1.91 9.73
CA GLN A 115 -5.25 1.50 9.06
C GLN A 115 -5.56 0.04 9.43
N ASN A 116 -6.80 -0.27 9.76
CA ASN A 116 -7.18 -1.59 10.26
C ASN A 116 -7.90 -2.48 9.25
N GLU A 117 -7.99 -2.03 8.02
CA GLU A 117 -8.61 -2.80 6.93
C GLU A 117 -8.09 -2.32 5.57
N SER A 118 -8.14 -3.19 4.59
CA SER A 118 -7.91 -2.84 3.19
C SER A 118 -8.51 -3.86 2.26
N THR A 119 -8.82 -3.42 1.05
CA THR A 119 -9.12 -4.29 -0.07
C THR A 119 -7.82 -4.71 -0.72
N PHE A 120 -7.70 -5.96 -1.12
CA PHE A 120 -6.47 -6.52 -1.69
C PHE A 120 -6.66 -7.02 -3.10
N CYS A 121 -5.59 -6.97 -3.88
CA CYS A 121 -5.49 -7.60 -5.19
C CYS A 121 -4.90 -9.00 -5.03
N PHE A 122 -5.35 -9.94 -5.83
CA PHE A 122 -4.83 -11.30 -5.90
C PHE A 122 -5.03 -11.85 -7.31
N ASP A 123 -4.42 -13.01 -7.61
CA ASP A 123 -4.65 -13.68 -8.88
C ASP A 123 -6.07 -14.24 -8.94
N GLY A 124 -6.90 -13.64 -9.79
CA GLY A 124 -8.30 -14.03 -9.97
C GLY A 124 -8.52 -15.26 -10.86
N SER A 125 -7.46 -15.92 -11.32
CA SER A 125 -7.56 -17.20 -12.05
C SER A 125 -8.10 -18.31 -11.15
N LYS A 126 -8.46 -19.44 -11.73
CA LYS A 126 -8.88 -20.61 -10.95
C LYS A 126 -7.84 -21.04 -9.93
N GLN A 127 -6.56 -21.00 -10.30
CA GLN A 127 -5.47 -21.35 -9.38
C GLN A 127 -5.32 -20.34 -8.26
N GLY A 128 -5.39 -19.04 -8.57
CA GLY A 128 -5.33 -17.98 -7.55
C GLY A 128 -6.48 -18.05 -6.56
N VAL A 129 -7.70 -18.28 -7.04
CA VAL A 129 -8.89 -18.49 -6.18
C VAL A 129 -8.71 -19.70 -5.27
N LYS A 130 -8.25 -20.82 -5.81
CA LYS A 130 -7.98 -22.03 -5.05
C LYS A 130 -6.93 -21.78 -3.97
N ASN A 131 -5.85 -21.08 -4.31
CA ASN A 131 -4.77 -20.76 -3.38
C ASN A 131 -5.27 -19.83 -2.26
N LEU A 132 -6.06 -18.81 -2.60
CA LEU A 132 -6.61 -17.91 -1.58
C LEU A 132 -7.56 -18.64 -0.63
N LYS A 133 -8.41 -19.51 -1.12
CA LYS A 133 -9.28 -20.34 -0.28
C LYS A 133 -8.48 -21.23 0.68
N ALA A 134 -7.33 -21.73 0.24
CA ALA A 134 -6.48 -22.60 1.05
C ALA A 134 -5.87 -21.88 2.24
N ILE A 135 -5.69 -20.55 2.20
CA ILE A 135 -5.10 -19.78 3.29
C ILE A 135 -6.13 -19.09 4.20
N LEU A 136 -7.41 -19.25 3.97
CA LEU A 136 -8.45 -18.67 4.82
C LEU A 136 -8.26 -19.01 6.31
N PRO A 137 -7.96 -20.28 6.69
CA PRO A 137 -7.67 -20.59 8.09
C PRO A 137 -6.46 -19.85 8.67
N ILE A 138 -5.44 -19.63 7.85
CA ILE A 138 -4.24 -18.89 8.27
C ILE A 138 -4.57 -17.42 8.55
N ILE A 139 -5.42 -16.82 7.73
CA ILE A 139 -5.87 -15.43 7.92
C ILE A 139 -6.55 -15.30 9.29
N GLU A 140 -7.43 -16.21 9.64
CA GLU A 140 -8.10 -16.24 10.94
C GLU A 140 -7.14 -16.48 12.10
N GLU A 141 -6.21 -17.41 11.96
CA GLU A 141 -5.18 -17.71 12.98
C GLU A 141 -4.31 -16.51 13.30
N CYS A 142 -4.08 -15.62 12.33
CA CYS A 142 -3.30 -14.40 12.53
C CYS A 142 -4.10 -13.27 13.19
N GLY A 143 -5.38 -13.49 13.48
CA GLY A 143 -6.23 -12.47 14.07
C GLY A 143 -6.82 -11.51 13.05
N CYS A 144 -6.87 -11.90 11.78
CA CYS A 144 -7.50 -11.14 10.71
C CYS A 144 -8.87 -11.70 10.37
N SER A 145 -9.74 -10.86 9.83
CA SER A 145 -11.02 -11.27 9.25
C SER A 145 -11.02 -10.98 7.76
N ILE A 146 -11.63 -11.82 6.97
CA ILE A 146 -11.75 -11.65 5.53
C ILE A 146 -13.21 -11.60 5.11
N TYR A 147 -13.53 -10.63 4.27
CA TYR A 147 -14.83 -10.52 3.59
C TYR A 147 -14.60 -10.70 2.09
N TRP A 148 -15.11 -11.79 1.53
CA TRP A 148 -14.90 -12.15 0.13
C TRP A 148 -15.96 -13.16 -0.33
N ASN A 149 -16.49 -12.98 -1.54
CA ASN A 149 -17.53 -13.86 -2.09
C ASN A 149 -16.99 -15.16 -2.72
N GLY A 150 -15.67 -15.37 -2.70
CA GLY A 150 -15.03 -16.57 -3.26
C GLY A 150 -14.81 -16.55 -4.77
N LYS A 151 -15.07 -15.41 -5.42
CA LYS A 151 -14.93 -15.27 -6.89
C LYS A 151 -13.67 -14.52 -7.28
N GLY A 152 -13.08 -14.89 -8.42
CA GLY A 152 -11.85 -14.30 -8.92
C GLY A 152 -11.99 -12.86 -9.41
N ASN A 153 -13.20 -12.41 -9.71
CA ASN A 153 -13.45 -11.03 -10.15
C ASN A 153 -13.78 -10.05 -9.02
N THR A 154 -13.69 -10.50 -7.77
CA THR A 154 -13.97 -9.69 -6.59
C THR A 154 -12.75 -9.66 -5.68
N ARG A 155 -12.31 -8.46 -5.33
CA ARG A 155 -11.18 -8.25 -4.44
C ARG A 155 -11.60 -8.53 -2.99
N PRO A 156 -10.83 -9.33 -2.22
CA PRO A 156 -11.13 -9.55 -0.81
C PRO A 156 -10.83 -8.32 0.03
N GLU A 157 -11.61 -8.13 1.07
CA GLU A 157 -11.35 -7.15 2.12
C GLU A 157 -10.85 -7.88 3.37
N ILE A 158 -9.72 -7.47 3.89
CA ILE A 158 -9.13 -8.05 5.10
C ILE A 158 -9.04 -6.97 6.16
N SER A 159 -9.45 -7.31 7.37
CA SER A 159 -9.40 -6.41 8.53
C SER A 159 -8.63 -7.04 9.69
N TRP A 160 -8.10 -6.20 10.54
CA TRP A 160 -7.32 -6.57 11.72
C TRP A 160 -7.48 -5.51 12.81
N GLU A 161 -7.07 -5.83 14.03
CA GLU A 161 -7.06 -4.86 15.11
C GLU A 161 -5.76 -4.06 15.14
N LEU A 162 -5.86 -2.77 15.39
CA LEU A 162 -4.70 -1.92 15.66
C LEU A 162 -4.22 -2.18 17.08
N VAL A 163 -2.92 -2.32 17.23
CA VAL A 163 -2.26 -2.62 18.51
C VAL A 163 -1.46 -1.43 18.98
#